data_1f22a691bf7459581ba1542e074b5d1e
#
_entry.id   1f22a691bf7459581ba1542e074b5d1e
#
_cell.length_a   1.000
_cell.length_b   1.000
_cell.length_c   1.000
_cell.angle_alpha   90.00
_cell.angle_beta   90.00
_cell.angle_gamma   90.00
#
_symmetry.space_group_name_H-M   'P 1'
#
loop_
_entity.id
_entity.type
_entity.pdbx_description
1 polymer ?
#
loop_
_entity_poly.entity_id
_entity_poly.type
_entity_poly.pdbx_seq_one_letter_code
_entity_poly.pdbx_strand_id
1 'polypeptide(L)'
;MTAISNQPVHNAGVTAFAGTRLIARGAPLEVALAVKAALDQGESASVLIFDDRDASQVEFDLRGRPADVAARLAADAAWQAKTQAASEGQQDALNEERADDAPRGRGRPKLGVVAREVTLLPRHWDWLAAQPGGASVVLRKLVENARHASEAKDRVRTSREAVHRFMTALAGNLPGYEEALRALYAGERARFEAWSVDWPEGVRDYVRELAQGAFA
;
A
#
# COMPACT_ATOMS: atom_id res chain seq x y z
N MET A 1 13.36 14.94 -27.88
CA MET A 1 12.54 15.51 -26.81
C MET A 1 11.91 14.34 -26.07
N THR A 2 12.54 13.94 -24.96
CA THR A 2 12.18 12.75 -24.19
C THR A 2 11.18 13.18 -23.12
N ALA A 3 9.93 12.74 -23.26
CA ALA A 3 8.91 12.98 -22.25
C ALA A 3 9.23 12.18 -20.99
N ILE A 4 9.64 12.90 -19.95
CA ILE A 4 9.79 12.36 -18.60
C ILE A 4 8.39 12.07 -18.09
N SER A 5 8.04 10.79 -18.02
CA SER A 5 6.82 10.32 -17.36
C SER A 5 6.91 10.67 -15.88
N ASN A 6 6.26 11.75 -15.48
CA ASN A 6 6.11 12.16 -14.09
C ASN A 6 5.03 11.29 -13.44
N GLN A 7 5.40 10.05 -13.08
CA GLN A 7 4.60 9.30 -12.13
C GLN A 7 4.74 9.98 -10.77
N PRO A 8 3.63 10.31 -10.07
CA PRO A 8 3.74 10.80 -8.72
C PRO A 8 4.42 9.72 -7.88
N VAL A 9 5.60 10.02 -7.39
CA VAL A 9 6.27 9.25 -6.35
C VAL A 9 5.33 9.37 -5.16
N HIS A 10 4.52 8.36 -4.89
CA HIS A 10 3.77 8.25 -3.65
C HIS A 10 4.82 8.14 -2.53
N ASN A 11 5.24 9.29 -2.06
CA ASN A 11 6.01 9.40 -0.83
C ASN A 11 5.14 8.72 0.24
N ALA A 12 5.67 7.70 0.91
CA ALA A 12 4.95 6.98 1.95
C ALA A 12 4.65 7.93 3.10
N GLY A 13 3.60 8.73 2.95
CA GLY A 13 3.11 9.71 3.90
C GLY A 13 2.14 9.07 4.88
N VAL A 14 1.91 9.78 5.98
CA VAL A 14 0.88 9.44 6.95
C VAL A 14 0.05 10.68 7.26
N THR A 15 -1.21 10.45 7.64
CA THR A 15 -2.15 11.51 7.99
C THR A 15 -2.72 11.27 9.37
N ALA A 16 -2.67 12.28 10.26
CA ALA A 16 -3.13 12.21 11.65
C ALA A 16 -4.37 13.05 11.90
N PHE A 17 -5.31 12.51 12.64
CA PHE A 17 -6.54 13.17 13.05
C PHE A 17 -6.69 13.13 14.58
N ALA A 18 -7.23 14.20 15.16
CA ALA A 18 -7.77 14.23 16.54
C ALA A 18 -9.30 14.29 16.44
N GLY A 19 -9.97 13.18 16.79
CA GLY A 19 -11.37 13.01 16.42
C GLY A 19 -11.53 13.14 14.91
N THR A 20 -12.31 14.13 14.46
CA THR A 20 -12.50 14.41 13.01
C THR A 20 -11.63 15.54 12.47
N ARG A 21 -10.81 16.16 13.34
CA ARG A 21 -9.97 17.29 12.97
C ARG A 21 -8.60 16.80 12.47
N LEU A 22 -8.21 17.22 11.29
CA LEU A 22 -6.87 16.97 10.76
C LEU A 22 -5.81 17.68 11.62
N ILE A 23 -4.82 16.95 12.12
CA ILE A 23 -3.66 17.48 12.86
C ILE A 23 -2.53 17.83 11.89
N ALA A 24 -2.09 16.82 11.15
CA ALA A 24 -0.96 16.94 10.23
C ALA A 24 -1.00 15.85 9.16
N ARG A 25 -0.33 16.12 8.07
CA ARG A 25 -0.09 15.17 6.97
C ARG A 25 1.32 15.38 6.42
N GLY A 26 2.00 14.29 6.09
CA GLY A 26 3.35 14.34 5.53
C GLY A 26 4.22 13.14 5.90
N ALA A 27 5.52 13.37 6.02
CA ALA A 27 6.45 12.32 6.41
C ALA A 27 6.17 11.83 7.85
N PRO A 28 6.39 10.52 8.13
CA PRO A 28 6.08 9.93 9.43
C PRO A 28 6.67 10.69 10.62
N LEU A 29 7.91 11.19 10.50
CA LEU A 29 8.55 11.96 11.56
C LEU A 29 7.85 13.30 11.82
N GLU A 30 7.51 14.03 10.76
CA GLU A 30 6.84 15.33 10.88
C GLU A 30 5.47 15.19 11.53
N VAL A 31 4.71 14.19 11.10
CA VAL A 31 3.38 13.91 11.65
C VAL A 31 3.47 13.44 13.10
N ALA A 32 4.40 12.56 13.44
CA ALA A 32 4.62 12.11 14.83
C ALA A 32 4.95 13.29 15.77
N LEU A 33 5.80 14.22 15.33
CA LEU A 33 6.15 15.41 16.11
C LEU A 33 4.97 16.37 16.25
N ALA A 34 4.17 16.55 15.20
CA ALA A 34 2.96 17.37 15.25
C ALA A 34 1.90 16.77 16.20
N VAL A 35 1.70 15.46 16.16
CA VAL A 35 0.82 14.75 17.09
C VAL A 35 1.33 14.87 18.52
N LYS A 36 2.63 14.68 18.74
CA LYS A 36 3.25 14.86 20.07
C LYS A 36 3.02 16.27 20.60
N ALA A 37 3.22 17.30 19.77
CA ALA A 37 2.98 18.68 20.16
C ALA A 37 1.50 18.95 20.53
N ALA A 38 0.56 18.37 19.77
CA ALA A 38 -0.88 18.49 20.07
C ALA A 38 -1.22 17.85 21.42
N LEU A 39 -0.70 16.64 21.69
CA LEU A 39 -0.90 15.94 22.96
C LEU A 39 -0.29 16.72 24.14
N ASP A 40 0.91 17.27 23.99
CA ASP A 40 1.58 18.08 25.01
C ASP A 40 0.84 19.40 25.29
N GLN A 41 0.07 19.91 24.32
CA GLN A 41 -0.82 21.08 24.47
C GLN A 41 -2.19 20.71 25.05
N GLY A 42 -2.43 19.45 25.40
CA GLY A 42 -3.65 19.01 26.05
C GLY A 42 -4.75 18.54 25.09
N GLU A 43 -4.42 18.11 23.86
CA GLU A 43 -5.41 17.45 23.01
C GLU A 43 -6.01 16.23 23.72
N SER A 44 -7.33 16.25 23.87
CA SER A 44 -8.09 15.22 24.58
C SER A 44 -8.87 14.28 23.66
N ALA A 45 -9.02 14.63 22.38
CA ALA A 45 -9.67 13.77 21.41
C ALA A 45 -8.78 12.56 21.08
N SER A 46 -9.41 11.43 20.76
CA SER A 46 -8.67 10.26 20.28
C SER A 46 -7.89 10.60 19.01
N VAL A 47 -6.59 10.33 19.03
CA VAL A 47 -5.72 10.56 17.87
C VAL A 47 -5.56 9.26 17.09
N LEU A 48 -5.86 9.30 15.80
CA LEU A 48 -5.64 8.21 14.85
C LEU A 48 -4.70 8.69 13.75
N ILE A 49 -3.75 7.82 13.36
CA ILE A 49 -2.80 8.08 12.29
C ILE A 49 -2.98 7.00 11.23
N PHE A 50 -3.05 7.40 9.97
CA PHE A 50 -3.28 6.51 8.84
C PHE A 50 -2.11 6.56 7.85
N ASP A 51 -1.73 5.42 7.32
CA ASP A 51 -0.86 5.33 6.16
C ASP A 51 -1.62 5.79 4.91
N ASP A 52 -1.08 6.75 4.16
CA ASP A 52 -1.76 7.34 2.99
C ASP A 52 -1.89 6.38 1.81
N ARG A 53 -1.22 5.20 1.84
CA ARG A 53 -1.29 4.20 0.77
C ARG A 53 -2.56 3.36 0.82
N ASP A 54 -2.97 2.96 2.02
CA ASP A 54 -4.05 1.98 2.21
C ASP A 54 -4.97 2.30 3.39
N ALA A 55 -4.78 3.45 4.03
CA ALA A 55 -5.50 3.88 5.22
C ALA A 55 -5.42 2.89 6.39
N SER A 56 -4.37 2.08 6.48
CA SER A 56 -4.11 1.30 7.68
C SER A 56 -3.71 2.22 8.84
N GLN A 57 -4.14 1.87 10.05
CA GLN A 57 -3.75 2.64 11.23
C GLN A 57 -2.29 2.35 11.58
N VAL A 58 -1.56 3.42 11.89
CA VAL A 58 -0.16 3.40 12.29
C VAL A 58 -0.04 3.92 13.70
N GLU A 59 0.72 3.23 14.54
CA GLU A 59 1.01 3.66 15.89
C GLU A 59 2.46 4.13 16.01
N PHE A 60 2.66 5.30 16.63
CA PHE A 60 3.98 5.81 16.98
C PHE A 60 4.15 5.83 18.50
N ASP A 61 5.32 5.44 18.99
CA ASP A 61 5.69 5.64 20.40
C ASP A 61 6.06 7.11 20.65
N LEU A 62 5.08 7.89 21.11
CA LEU A 62 5.20 9.32 21.35
C LEU A 62 5.65 9.68 22.77
N ARG A 63 6.11 8.71 23.57
CA ARG A 63 6.58 8.95 24.96
C ARG A 63 7.90 9.71 24.97
N GLY A 64 8.12 10.50 26.02
CA GLY A 64 9.33 11.28 26.21
C GLY A 64 9.32 12.63 25.48
N ARG A 65 10.49 13.19 25.25
CA ARG A 65 10.66 14.49 24.56
C ARG A 65 10.58 14.32 23.05
N PRO A 66 10.32 15.36 22.26
CA PRO A 66 10.32 15.30 20.81
C PRO A 66 11.59 14.68 20.20
N ALA A 67 12.76 14.95 20.79
CA ALA A 67 14.02 14.35 20.35
C ALA A 67 14.07 12.83 20.57
N ASP A 68 13.45 12.33 21.65
CA ASP A 68 13.39 10.90 21.95
C ASP A 68 12.46 10.17 20.93
N VAL A 69 11.35 10.81 20.55
CA VAL A 69 10.45 10.32 19.48
C VAL A 69 11.17 10.26 18.14
N ALA A 70 11.87 11.33 17.77
CA ALA A 70 12.63 11.39 16.53
C ALA A 70 13.72 10.30 16.46
N ALA A 71 14.44 10.08 17.56
CA ALA A 71 15.49 9.05 17.62
C ALA A 71 14.91 7.62 17.45
N ARG A 72 13.75 7.33 18.07
CA ARG A 72 13.08 6.02 17.89
C ARG A 72 12.64 5.79 16.45
N LEU A 73 11.94 6.76 15.84
CA LEU A 73 11.47 6.65 14.46
C LEU A 73 12.63 6.49 13.47
N ALA A 74 13.75 7.20 13.70
CA ALA A 74 14.95 7.03 12.88
C ALA A 74 15.56 5.63 13.04
N ALA A 75 15.57 5.09 14.26
CA ALA A 75 16.06 3.73 14.52
C ALA A 75 15.16 2.65 13.86
N ASP A 76 13.85 2.82 13.95
CA ASP A 76 12.87 1.91 13.33
C ASP A 76 13.00 1.92 11.81
N ALA A 77 13.11 3.09 11.18
CA ALA A 77 13.33 3.23 9.76
C ALA A 77 14.66 2.58 9.30
N ALA A 78 15.72 2.77 10.06
CA ALA A 78 17.02 2.15 9.82
C ALA A 78 16.96 0.63 9.95
N TRP A 79 16.24 0.12 10.96
CA TRP A 79 15.99 -1.31 11.14
C TRP A 79 15.19 -1.91 9.98
N GLN A 80 14.09 -1.27 9.57
CA GLN A 80 13.28 -1.70 8.44
C GLN A 80 14.09 -1.75 7.14
N ALA A 81 14.86 -0.71 6.85
CA ALA A 81 15.74 -0.66 5.68
C ALA A 81 16.81 -1.77 5.72
N LYS A 82 17.41 -2.02 6.88
CA LYS A 82 18.41 -3.08 7.07
C LYS A 82 17.79 -4.48 6.91
N THR A 83 16.57 -4.69 7.41
CA THR A 83 15.86 -5.97 7.30
C THR A 83 15.43 -6.24 5.85
N GLN A 84 14.99 -5.22 5.12
CA GLN A 84 14.69 -5.33 3.70
C GLN A 84 15.94 -5.69 2.88
N ALA A 85 17.03 -4.97 3.09
CA ALA A 85 18.30 -5.26 2.42
C ALA A 85 18.86 -6.66 2.75
N ALA A 86 18.70 -7.12 4.01
CA ALA A 86 19.10 -8.46 4.42
C ALA A 86 18.22 -9.55 3.79
N SER A 87 16.92 -9.32 3.66
CA SER A 87 16.00 -10.25 3.00
C SER A 87 16.26 -10.35 1.49
N GLU A 88 16.58 -9.25 0.84
CA GLU A 88 16.99 -9.22 -0.56
C GLU A 88 18.34 -9.93 -0.77
N GLY A 89 19.34 -9.65 0.07
CA GLY A 89 20.65 -10.31 0.03
C GLY A 89 20.60 -11.81 0.35
N GLN A 90 19.71 -12.24 1.25
CA GLN A 90 19.52 -13.65 1.59
C GLN A 90 18.78 -14.42 0.49
N GLN A 91 17.87 -13.75 -0.24
CA GLN A 91 17.25 -14.30 -1.45
C GLN A 91 18.27 -14.46 -2.59
N ASP A 92 19.19 -13.53 -2.74
CA ASP A 92 20.27 -13.62 -3.73
C ASP A 92 21.27 -14.73 -3.37
N ALA A 93 21.69 -14.86 -2.11
CA ALA A 93 22.57 -15.94 -1.64
C ALA A 93 21.95 -17.33 -1.79
N LEU A 94 20.67 -17.51 -1.46
CA LEU A 94 19.94 -18.77 -1.66
C LEU A 94 19.75 -19.10 -3.15
N ASN A 95 19.74 -18.10 -4.02
CA ASN A 95 19.75 -18.28 -5.47
C ASN A 95 21.14 -18.67 -6.00
N GLU A 96 22.22 -18.19 -5.37
CA GLU A 96 23.61 -18.57 -5.73
C GLU A 96 23.93 -20.01 -5.30
N GLU A 97 23.56 -20.43 -4.09
CA GLU A 97 23.79 -21.81 -3.61
C GLU A 97 23.02 -22.87 -4.44
N ARG A 98 21.83 -22.53 -4.94
CA ARG A 98 21.06 -23.41 -5.85
C ARG A 98 21.57 -23.40 -7.29
N ALA A 99 22.47 -22.48 -7.64
CA ALA A 99 23.05 -22.37 -8.96
C ALA A 99 24.33 -23.20 -9.13
N ASP A 100 24.92 -23.70 -8.07
CA ASP A 100 26.20 -24.44 -8.12
C ASP A 100 26.03 -25.92 -8.52
N ASP A 101 24.81 -26.44 -8.52
CA ASP A 101 24.51 -27.87 -8.88
C ASP A 101 23.98 -28.05 -10.32
N ALA A 102 24.08 -27.04 -11.19
CA ALA A 102 23.72 -27.12 -12.59
C ALA A 102 24.92 -26.78 -13.51
N PRO A 103 25.16 -27.53 -14.61
CA PRO A 103 26.29 -27.28 -15.51
C PRO A 103 26.23 -25.86 -16.09
N ARG A 104 27.28 -25.08 -15.85
CA ARG A 104 27.44 -23.69 -16.30
C ARG A 104 27.47 -23.57 -17.83
N GLY A 105 26.28 -23.45 -18.44
CA GLY A 105 26.14 -23.03 -19.83
C GLY A 105 26.35 -21.51 -19.94
N ARG A 106 27.18 -21.08 -20.93
CA ARG A 106 27.31 -19.67 -21.32
C ARG A 106 25.93 -19.08 -21.65
N GLY A 107 25.34 -18.30 -20.76
CA GLY A 107 24.02 -17.69 -20.92
C GLY A 107 23.96 -16.30 -20.30
N ARG A 108 23.14 -15.45 -20.92
CA ARG A 108 22.79 -14.08 -20.52
C ARG A 108 22.53 -13.96 -19.01
N PRO A 109 22.90 -12.86 -18.31
CA PRO A 109 22.67 -12.66 -16.88
C PRO A 109 21.21 -12.99 -16.49
N LYS A 110 21.01 -13.74 -15.39
CA LYS A 110 19.70 -14.15 -14.88
C LYS A 110 18.93 -12.86 -14.47
N LEU A 111 17.92 -12.49 -15.23
CA LEU A 111 17.00 -11.39 -14.95
C LEU A 111 16.13 -11.76 -13.73
N GLY A 112 16.60 -11.62 -12.48
CA GLY A 112 15.77 -11.65 -11.27
C GLY A 112 14.72 -12.79 -11.16
N VAL A 113 14.96 -13.95 -11.81
CA VAL A 113 14.01 -15.07 -11.82
C VAL A 113 14.20 -15.89 -10.56
N VAL A 114 13.20 -15.87 -9.67
CA VAL A 114 13.15 -16.68 -8.45
C VAL A 114 12.44 -17.99 -8.76
N ALA A 115 13.09 -19.13 -8.44
CA ALA A 115 12.47 -20.44 -8.56
C ALA A 115 11.45 -20.67 -7.43
N ARG A 116 10.22 -21.05 -7.80
CA ARG A 116 9.16 -21.46 -6.86
C ARG A 116 8.50 -22.72 -7.37
N GLU A 117 8.06 -23.56 -6.44
CA GLU A 117 7.29 -24.76 -6.75
C GLU A 117 5.82 -24.41 -6.94
N VAL A 118 5.20 -24.93 -8.00
CA VAL A 118 3.78 -24.73 -8.32
C VAL A 118 3.13 -26.09 -8.58
N THR A 119 2.03 -26.37 -7.90
CA THR A 119 1.23 -27.57 -8.13
C THR A 119 0.12 -27.30 -9.14
N LEU A 120 0.10 -28.04 -10.23
CA LEU A 120 -0.90 -27.96 -11.28
C LEU A 120 -1.52 -29.34 -11.55
N LEU A 121 -2.74 -29.39 -12.09
CA LEU A 121 -3.35 -30.63 -12.51
C LEU A 121 -2.58 -31.25 -13.70
N PRO A 122 -2.55 -32.63 -13.87
CA PRO A 122 -1.84 -33.25 -14.96
C PRO A 122 -2.16 -32.68 -16.34
N ARG A 123 -3.45 -32.46 -16.64
CA ARG A 123 -3.89 -31.85 -17.91
C ARG A 123 -3.30 -30.45 -18.18
N HIS A 124 -2.97 -29.69 -17.11
CA HIS A 124 -2.33 -28.38 -17.26
C HIS A 124 -0.86 -28.53 -17.63
N TRP A 125 -0.17 -29.52 -17.05
CA TRP A 125 1.19 -29.86 -17.41
C TRP A 125 1.32 -30.36 -18.84
N ASP A 126 0.39 -31.25 -19.28
CA ASP A 126 0.36 -31.75 -20.65
C ASP A 126 0.19 -30.61 -21.66
N TRP A 127 -0.74 -29.69 -21.35
CA TRP A 127 -0.96 -28.51 -22.20
C TRP A 127 0.26 -27.58 -22.23
N LEU A 128 0.88 -27.31 -21.08
CA LEU A 128 2.07 -26.44 -20.99
C LEU A 128 3.28 -27.05 -21.73
N ALA A 129 3.44 -28.37 -21.67
CA ALA A 129 4.51 -29.07 -22.37
C ALA A 129 4.36 -28.99 -23.89
N ALA A 130 3.13 -28.94 -24.39
CA ALA A 130 2.84 -28.81 -25.82
C ALA A 130 3.02 -27.37 -26.36
N GLN A 131 3.23 -26.37 -25.48
CA GLN A 131 3.37 -24.98 -25.91
C GLN A 131 4.81 -24.61 -26.34
N PRO A 132 4.98 -23.73 -27.33
CA PRO A 132 6.29 -23.27 -27.75
C PRO A 132 6.98 -22.46 -26.64
N GLY A 133 8.23 -22.82 -26.35
CA GLY A 133 9.05 -22.17 -25.31
C GLY A 133 9.01 -22.82 -23.93
N GLY A 134 8.20 -23.89 -23.78
CA GLY A 134 8.10 -24.66 -22.55
C GLY A 134 7.33 -24.00 -21.41
N ALA A 135 7.02 -24.80 -20.38
CA ALA A 135 6.12 -24.42 -19.28
C ALA A 135 6.51 -23.11 -18.58
N SER A 136 7.79 -22.90 -18.25
CA SER A 136 8.25 -21.69 -17.55
C SER A 136 8.04 -20.40 -18.35
N VAL A 137 8.20 -20.44 -19.67
CA VAL A 137 7.99 -19.26 -20.53
C VAL A 137 6.51 -18.96 -20.65
N VAL A 138 5.69 -19.99 -20.85
CA VAL A 138 4.24 -19.86 -20.99
C VAL A 138 3.62 -19.36 -19.70
N LEU A 139 3.97 -19.93 -18.55
CA LEU A 139 3.48 -19.49 -17.25
C LEU A 139 3.81 -18.03 -16.98
N ARG A 140 5.04 -17.58 -17.25
CA ARG A 140 5.41 -16.17 -17.08
C ARG A 140 4.57 -15.25 -17.97
N LYS A 141 4.33 -15.61 -19.22
CA LYS A 141 3.46 -14.84 -20.12
C LYS A 141 2.02 -14.79 -19.64
N LEU A 142 1.47 -15.94 -19.19
CA LEU A 142 0.11 -16.00 -18.67
C LEU A 142 -0.05 -15.15 -17.39
N VAL A 143 0.90 -15.24 -16.46
CA VAL A 143 0.90 -14.43 -15.24
C VAL A 143 1.00 -12.94 -15.57
N GLU A 144 1.90 -12.55 -16.48
CA GLU A 144 2.05 -11.15 -16.87
C GLU A 144 0.78 -10.61 -17.54
N ASN A 145 0.18 -11.39 -18.44
CA ASN A 145 -1.09 -11.01 -19.08
C ASN A 145 -2.22 -10.91 -18.04
N ALA A 146 -2.31 -11.86 -17.12
CA ALA A 146 -3.31 -11.83 -16.05
C ALA A 146 -3.10 -10.62 -15.13
N ARG A 147 -1.84 -10.31 -14.75
CA ARG A 147 -1.48 -9.15 -13.94
C ARG A 147 -1.93 -7.86 -14.62
N HIS A 148 -1.60 -7.66 -15.89
CA HIS A 148 -2.04 -6.48 -16.63
C HIS A 148 -3.56 -6.41 -16.77
N ALA A 149 -4.23 -7.54 -17.01
CA ALA A 149 -5.69 -7.58 -17.16
C ALA A 149 -6.42 -7.31 -15.84
N SER A 150 -5.82 -7.64 -14.67
CA SER A 150 -6.41 -7.40 -13.35
C SER A 150 -6.05 -6.06 -12.73
N GLU A 151 -4.99 -5.41 -13.22
CA GLU A 151 -4.37 -4.22 -12.59
C GLU A 151 -5.36 -3.09 -12.31
N ALA A 152 -6.26 -2.79 -13.25
CA ALA A 152 -7.31 -1.79 -13.07
C ALA A 152 -8.32 -2.19 -11.98
N LYS A 153 -8.76 -3.46 -12.01
CA LYS A 153 -9.72 -3.99 -11.03
C LYS A 153 -9.12 -4.05 -9.62
N ASP A 154 -7.85 -4.47 -9.52
CA ASP A 154 -7.14 -4.54 -8.26
C ASP A 154 -6.93 -3.15 -7.66
N ARG A 155 -6.63 -2.13 -8.48
CA ARG A 155 -6.54 -0.74 -8.05
C ARG A 155 -7.87 -0.24 -7.47
N VAL A 156 -8.98 -0.48 -8.17
CA VAL A 156 -10.32 -0.11 -7.69
C VAL A 156 -10.63 -0.80 -6.37
N ARG A 157 -10.37 -2.10 -6.27
CA ARG A 157 -10.62 -2.89 -5.05
C ARG A 157 -9.80 -2.36 -3.88
N THR A 158 -8.49 -2.18 -4.06
CA THR A 158 -7.59 -1.66 -3.01
C THR A 158 -8.00 -0.27 -2.55
N SER A 159 -8.37 0.62 -3.48
CA SER A 159 -8.85 1.96 -3.13
C SER A 159 -10.17 1.90 -2.35
N ARG A 160 -11.13 1.05 -2.73
CA ARG A 160 -12.39 0.86 -1.97
C ARG A 160 -12.13 0.33 -0.56
N GLU A 161 -11.21 -0.60 -0.41
CA GLU A 161 -10.82 -1.14 0.91
C GLU A 161 -10.19 -0.06 1.80
N ALA A 162 -9.32 0.80 1.24
CA ALA A 162 -8.72 1.92 1.95
C ALA A 162 -9.79 2.93 2.42
N VAL A 163 -10.67 3.35 1.50
CA VAL A 163 -11.80 4.26 1.82
C VAL A 163 -12.68 3.67 2.92
N HIS A 164 -13.08 2.40 2.80
CA HIS A 164 -13.93 1.73 3.77
C HIS A 164 -13.26 1.68 5.16
N ARG A 165 -11.97 1.32 5.22
CA ARG A 165 -11.21 1.28 6.47
C ARG A 165 -11.16 2.63 7.17
N PHE A 166 -10.86 3.70 6.44
CA PHE A 166 -10.84 5.06 6.95
C PHE A 166 -12.23 5.51 7.42
N MET A 167 -13.26 5.32 6.58
CA MET A 167 -14.65 5.68 6.91
C MET A 167 -15.13 4.98 8.17
N THR A 168 -14.83 3.69 8.34
CA THR A 168 -15.21 2.93 9.53
C THR A 168 -14.55 3.51 10.78
N ALA A 169 -13.29 3.95 10.69
CA ALA A 169 -12.56 4.47 11.83
C ALA A 169 -13.02 5.89 12.25
N LEU A 170 -13.32 6.77 11.31
CA LEU A 170 -13.56 8.19 11.59
C LEU A 170 -14.97 8.71 11.23
N ALA A 171 -15.63 8.08 10.29
CA ALA A 171 -16.91 8.54 9.76
C ALA A 171 -18.11 7.63 10.16
N GLY A 172 -17.89 6.54 10.90
CA GLY A 172 -18.92 5.56 11.21
C GLY A 172 -20.17 6.13 11.90
N ASN A 173 -20.01 7.22 12.66
CA ASN A 173 -21.10 7.91 13.34
C ASN A 173 -21.57 9.18 12.59
N LEU A 174 -21.02 9.48 11.42
CA LEU A 174 -21.41 10.67 10.66
C LEU A 174 -22.68 10.42 9.85
N PRO A 175 -23.52 11.45 9.65
CA PRO A 175 -24.72 11.34 8.82
C PRO A 175 -24.38 10.85 7.40
N GLY A 176 -25.19 9.94 6.86
CA GLY A 176 -24.99 9.44 5.49
C GLY A 176 -23.87 8.43 5.30
N TYR A 177 -23.26 7.93 6.39
CA TYR A 177 -22.16 6.93 6.32
C TYR A 177 -22.56 5.69 5.52
N GLU A 178 -23.71 5.07 5.86
CA GLU A 178 -24.18 3.86 5.21
C GLU A 178 -24.50 4.07 3.72
N GLU A 179 -25.10 5.23 3.38
CA GLU A 179 -25.42 5.59 2.01
C GLU A 179 -24.14 5.88 1.19
N ALA A 180 -23.16 6.58 1.78
CA ALA A 180 -21.86 6.82 1.18
C ALA A 180 -21.14 5.48 0.93
N LEU A 181 -21.17 4.55 1.90
CA LEU A 181 -20.56 3.23 1.76
C LEU A 181 -21.21 2.41 0.62
N ARG A 182 -22.56 2.41 0.53
CA ARG A 182 -23.26 1.76 -0.59
C ARG A 182 -22.89 2.37 -1.93
N ALA A 183 -22.84 3.69 -2.02
CA ALA A 183 -22.43 4.40 -3.24
C ALA A 183 -20.99 4.08 -3.65
N LEU A 184 -20.06 3.96 -2.69
CA LEU A 184 -18.68 3.54 -2.93
C LEU A 184 -18.60 2.17 -3.62
N TYR A 185 -19.30 1.17 -3.07
CA TYR A 185 -19.27 -0.19 -3.63
C TYR A 185 -20.09 -0.32 -4.93
N ALA A 186 -21.13 0.49 -5.10
CA ALA A 186 -21.86 0.59 -6.36
C ALA A 186 -21.06 1.31 -7.47
N GLY A 187 -19.95 1.99 -7.14
CA GLY A 187 -19.18 2.76 -8.11
C GLY A 187 -19.83 4.11 -8.49
N GLU A 188 -20.73 4.62 -7.66
CA GLU A 188 -21.53 5.82 -7.90
C GLU A 188 -20.88 7.07 -7.27
N ARG A 189 -19.82 7.61 -7.90
CA ARG A 189 -19.03 8.75 -7.39
C ARG A 189 -19.91 9.92 -6.93
N ALA A 190 -20.82 10.38 -7.78
CA ALA A 190 -21.64 11.56 -7.49
C ALA A 190 -22.51 11.36 -6.22
N ARG A 191 -23.04 10.17 -6.00
CA ARG A 191 -23.79 9.83 -4.79
C ARG A 191 -22.89 9.74 -3.56
N PHE A 192 -21.70 9.17 -3.70
CA PHE A 192 -20.71 9.14 -2.62
C PHE A 192 -20.32 10.55 -2.16
N GLU A 193 -20.06 11.45 -3.10
CA GLU A 193 -19.71 12.85 -2.81
C GLU A 193 -20.89 13.62 -2.20
N ALA A 194 -22.12 13.35 -2.63
CA ALA A 194 -23.34 13.97 -2.07
C ALA A 194 -23.58 13.55 -0.63
N TRP A 195 -23.43 12.25 -0.29
CA TRP A 195 -23.64 11.75 1.06
C TRP A 195 -22.52 12.16 2.04
N SER A 196 -21.34 12.50 1.55
CA SER A 196 -20.21 12.94 2.36
C SER A 196 -20.04 14.46 2.42
N VAL A 197 -20.96 15.25 1.83
CA VAL A 197 -20.80 16.72 1.68
C VAL A 197 -20.76 17.45 3.01
N ASP A 198 -21.57 17.01 3.97
CA ASP A 198 -21.70 17.64 5.29
C ASP A 198 -20.72 17.06 6.34
N TRP A 199 -19.80 16.21 5.92
CA TRP A 199 -18.78 15.69 6.84
C TRP A 199 -17.76 16.77 7.20
N PRO A 200 -17.11 16.65 8.37
CA PRO A 200 -16.02 17.55 8.74
C PRO A 200 -14.98 17.64 7.62
N GLU A 201 -14.53 18.86 7.32
CA GLU A 201 -13.71 19.17 6.14
C GLU A 201 -12.50 18.24 5.98
N GLY A 202 -11.71 18.04 7.05
CA GLY A 202 -10.54 17.16 7.00
C GLY A 202 -10.89 15.71 6.67
N VAL A 203 -11.98 15.17 7.20
CA VAL A 203 -12.45 13.81 6.93
C VAL A 203 -12.99 13.70 5.50
N ARG A 204 -13.82 14.68 5.09
CA ARG A 204 -14.41 14.73 3.75
C ARG A 204 -13.34 14.77 2.66
N ASP A 205 -12.37 15.66 2.82
CA ASP A 205 -11.37 15.90 1.79
C ASP A 205 -10.40 14.71 1.68
N TYR A 206 -9.99 14.14 2.82
CA TYR A 206 -9.14 12.95 2.83
C TYR A 206 -9.83 11.71 2.25
N VAL A 207 -11.11 11.48 2.59
CA VAL A 207 -11.86 10.33 2.06
C VAL A 207 -12.07 10.45 0.55
N ARG A 208 -12.30 11.67 0.03
CA ARG A 208 -12.42 11.92 -1.41
C ARG A 208 -11.11 11.69 -2.15
N GLU A 209 -9.99 12.03 -1.55
CA GLU A 209 -8.68 11.74 -2.11
C GLU A 209 -8.41 10.23 -2.18
N LEU A 210 -8.61 9.49 -1.09
CA LEU A 210 -8.51 8.02 -1.07
C LEU A 210 -9.42 7.37 -2.13
N ALA A 211 -10.60 7.97 -2.37
CA ALA A 211 -11.59 7.45 -3.28
C ALA A 211 -11.29 7.71 -4.77
N GLN A 212 -10.23 8.45 -5.13
CA GLN A 212 -9.92 8.77 -6.53
C GLN A 212 -9.76 7.51 -7.40
N GLY A 213 -9.17 6.46 -6.86
CA GLY A 213 -9.00 5.17 -7.54
C GLY A 213 -10.18 4.21 -7.42
N ALA A 214 -11.22 4.54 -6.63
CA ALA A 214 -12.33 3.63 -6.33
C ALA A 214 -13.44 3.63 -7.39
N PHE A 215 -13.45 4.63 -8.26
CA PHE A 215 -14.50 4.90 -9.25
C PHE A 215 -13.93 4.93 -10.67
N ALA A 216 -13.30 3.86 -11.11
CA ALA A 216 -12.75 3.71 -12.46
C ALA A 216 -13.76 3.07 -13.42
#